data_3c776bccc3344004078e7a491da027b6
#
_entry.id   3c776bccc3344004078e7a491da027b6
#
_cell.length_a   1.000
_cell.length_b   1.000
_cell.length_c   1.000
_cell.angle_alpha   90.00
_cell.angle_beta   90.00
_cell.angle_gamma   90.00
#
_symmetry.space_group_name_H-M   'P 1'
#
loop_
_entity.id
_entity.type
_entity.pdbx_description
1 polymer ?
#
loop_
_entity_poly.entity_id
_entity_poly.type
_entity_poly.pdbx_seq_one_letter_code
_entity_poly.pdbx_strand_id
1 'polypeptide(L)'
;MRFKAVLLAAVLGVCLGVIPQTNLAHAESTISCPSGQYDMLDWMTLDSDLRGSQHMTGTANPLYDTMYSDKFYWVKGGNGYPWDIQLYDNNFIYLWITEYSWGDPKSYKKFSGNYNMPLTARCAKGGFPGSTITVPDTSYDIYTSCSNSTSHDLKQAVNQVWGPYNLSLGGVLPKNAPTLVVSYRYNCDSSYNNCGDKEEYYLQQRYGLVQWIHYTLVNGSYDQQQKSVFNTLKSGTAAPDFQCF
;
A
#
# COMPACT_ATOMS: atom_id res chain seq x y z
N MET A 1 -10.33 -71.02 -42.45
CA MET A 1 -9.28 -70.05 -42.16
C MET A 1 -9.88 -68.94 -41.31
N ARG A 2 -9.53 -68.85 -40.02
CA ARG A 2 -10.04 -67.83 -39.10
C ARG A 2 -8.90 -66.84 -38.83
N PHE A 3 -9.04 -65.59 -39.27
CA PHE A 3 -8.12 -64.52 -38.91
C PHE A 3 -8.53 -63.94 -37.56
N LYS A 4 -7.61 -64.00 -36.59
CA LYS A 4 -7.72 -63.28 -35.31
C LYS A 4 -7.15 -61.89 -35.50
N ALA A 5 -7.99 -60.86 -35.33
CA ALA A 5 -7.52 -59.50 -35.22
C ALA A 5 -7.02 -59.25 -33.80
N VAL A 6 -5.78 -58.82 -33.67
CA VAL A 6 -5.19 -58.37 -32.40
C VAL A 6 -5.37 -56.85 -32.31
N LEU A 7 -6.14 -56.42 -31.34
CA LEU A 7 -6.35 -55.00 -31.02
C LEU A 7 -5.18 -54.53 -30.12
N LEU A 8 -4.34 -53.64 -30.68
CA LEU A 8 -3.27 -52.97 -29.92
C LEU A 8 -3.90 -51.72 -29.27
N ALA A 9 -4.08 -51.72 -27.99
CA ALA A 9 -4.50 -50.52 -27.23
C ALA A 9 -3.25 -49.69 -26.90
N ALA A 10 -3.11 -48.54 -27.53
CA ALA A 10 -2.09 -47.54 -27.20
C ALA A 10 -2.58 -46.73 -26.00
N VAL A 11 -1.93 -46.91 -24.87
CA VAL A 11 -2.12 -46.08 -23.69
C VAL A 11 -1.32 -44.80 -23.86
N LEU A 12 -2.00 -43.70 -24.19
CA LEU A 12 -1.40 -42.35 -24.13
C LEU A 12 -1.31 -41.93 -22.67
N GLY A 13 -0.12 -42.02 -22.11
CA GLY A 13 0.21 -41.45 -20.82
C GLY A 13 0.29 -39.90 -20.95
N VAL A 14 -0.75 -39.21 -20.46
CA VAL A 14 -0.68 -37.77 -20.30
C VAL A 14 0.22 -37.47 -19.10
N CYS A 15 1.47 -37.14 -19.34
CA CYS A 15 2.33 -36.52 -18.33
C CYS A 15 1.80 -35.11 -18.08
N LEU A 16 0.98 -34.95 -17.04
CA LEU A 16 0.73 -33.64 -16.45
C LEU A 16 2.04 -33.17 -15.82
N GLY A 17 2.81 -32.42 -16.60
CA GLY A 17 3.95 -31.68 -16.11
C GLY A 17 3.46 -30.64 -15.09
N VAL A 18 3.69 -30.92 -13.82
CA VAL A 18 3.63 -29.90 -12.78
C VAL A 18 4.73 -28.89 -13.13
N ILE A 19 4.34 -27.78 -13.76
CA ILE A 19 5.22 -26.63 -13.93
C ILE A 19 5.47 -26.12 -12.50
N PRO A 20 6.70 -26.18 -11.97
CA PRO A 20 6.97 -25.52 -10.72
C PRO A 20 6.69 -24.03 -10.95
N GLN A 21 5.73 -23.48 -10.22
CA GLN A 21 5.63 -22.03 -10.10
C GLN A 21 6.92 -21.58 -9.42
N THR A 22 7.89 -21.20 -10.23
CA THR A 22 9.02 -20.43 -9.75
C THR A 22 8.43 -19.14 -9.21
N ASN A 23 8.33 -19.03 -7.90
CA ASN A 23 8.21 -17.74 -7.24
C ASN A 23 9.42 -16.94 -7.71
N LEU A 24 9.22 -16.13 -8.74
CA LEU A 24 10.17 -15.09 -9.11
C LEU A 24 10.22 -14.18 -7.89
N ALA A 25 11.22 -14.40 -7.05
CA ALA A 25 11.62 -13.40 -6.09
C ALA A 25 11.99 -12.18 -6.94
N HIS A 26 11.08 -11.23 -7.07
CA HIS A 26 11.38 -9.96 -7.68
C HIS A 26 12.47 -9.33 -6.82
N ALA A 27 13.68 -9.22 -7.40
CA ALA A 27 14.72 -8.46 -6.79
C ALA A 27 14.16 -7.03 -6.66
N GLU A 28 13.92 -6.59 -5.44
CA GLU A 28 13.64 -5.19 -5.17
C GLU A 28 14.75 -4.37 -5.80
N SER A 29 14.39 -3.37 -6.57
CA SER A 29 15.34 -2.36 -7.02
C SER A 29 15.83 -1.61 -5.79
N THR A 30 16.88 -2.12 -5.18
CA THR A 30 17.57 -1.45 -4.08
C THR A 30 18.26 -0.22 -4.66
N ILE A 31 17.79 0.95 -4.29
CA ILE A 31 18.49 2.21 -4.57
C ILE A 31 19.38 2.56 -3.40
N SER A 32 20.48 3.23 -3.69
CA SER A 32 21.34 3.79 -2.64
C SER A 32 20.95 5.22 -2.37
N CYS A 33 20.28 5.47 -1.25
CA CYS A 33 19.94 6.82 -0.84
C CYS A 33 21.17 7.59 -0.32
N PRO A 34 21.23 8.90 -0.55
CA PRO A 34 22.25 9.75 0.05
C PRO A 34 22.28 9.64 1.57
N SER A 35 23.45 9.90 2.17
CA SER A 35 23.61 9.88 3.64
C SER A 35 22.57 10.76 4.33
N GLY A 36 21.93 10.21 5.37
CA GLY A 36 20.89 10.89 6.14
C GLY A 36 19.50 10.86 5.49
N GLN A 37 19.33 10.09 4.41
CA GLN A 37 18.04 9.81 3.80
C GLN A 37 17.70 8.33 3.93
N TYR A 38 16.43 8.03 3.90
CA TYR A 38 15.86 6.69 4.04
C TYR A 38 15.24 6.24 2.70
N ASP A 39 15.51 5.00 2.28
CA ASP A 39 14.71 4.39 1.22
C ASP A 39 13.31 4.10 1.78
N MET A 40 12.35 4.88 1.38
CA MET A 40 10.98 4.78 1.91
C MET A 40 10.31 3.47 1.56
N LEU A 41 10.75 2.75 0.52
CA LEU A 41 10.20 1.44 0.22
C LEU A 41 10.50 0.43 1.32
N ASP A 42 11.73 0.46 1.89
CA ASP A 42 12.10 -0.39 3.03
C ASP A 42 11.30 -0.08 4.31
N TRP A 43 10.74 1.12 4.39
CA TRP A 43 9.91 1.53 5.52
C TRP A 43 8.42 1.30 5.29
N MET A 44 7.99 1.27 4.05
CA MET A 44 6.57 1.15 3.71
C MET A 44 6.14 -0.30 3.45
N THR A 45 7.09 -1.22 3.32
CA THR A 45 6.83 -2.63 3.01
C THR A 45 7.36 -3.56 4.08
N LEU A 46 6.82 -4.77 4.13
CA LEU A 46 7.36 -5.85 4.95
C LEU A 46 8.70 -6.34 4.40
N ASP A 47 9.65 -6.64 5.27
CA ASP A 47 10.87 -7.34 4.88
C ASP A 47 10.57 -8.67 4.21
N SER A 48 11.50 -9.13 3.39
CA SER A 48 11.34 -10.33 2.58
C SER A 48 11.03 -11.60 3.38
N ASP A 49 11.52 -11.71 4.62
CA ASP A 49 11.25 -12.82 5.52
C ASP A 49 9.86 -12.72 6.20
N LEU A 50 9.24 -11.54 6.19
CA LEU A 50 7.89 -11.31 6.69
C LEU A 50 6.85 -11.27 5.57
N ARG A 51 7.27 -11.25 4.31
CA ARG A 51 6.35 -11.30 3.16
C ARG A 51 5.55 -12.60 3.20
N GLY A 52 4.27 -12.50 2.87
CA GLY A 52 3.34 -13.59 3.09
C GLY A 52 2.75 -13.60 4.50
N SER A 53 3.08 -12.62 5.32
CA SER A 53 2.42 -12.35 6.58
C SER A 53 1.38 -11.23 6.41
N GLN A 54 0.46 -11.18 7.33
CA GLN A 54 -0.57 -10.13 7.38
C GLN A 54 -0.44 -9.35 8.68
N HIS A 55 -0.52 -8.04 8.59
CA HIS A 55 -0.73 -7.22 9.77
C HIS A 55 -2.16 -7.33 10.23
N MET A 56 -2.38 -7.45 11.52
CA MET A 56 -3.72 -7.48 12.09
C MET A 56 -3.93 -6.29 13.01
N THR A 57 -5.04 -5.59 12.82
CA THR A 57 -5.62 -4.79 13.90
C THR A 57 -6.21 -5.72 14.95
N GLY A 58 -6.12 -5.38 16.23
CA GLY A 58 -6.50 -6.26 17.34
C GLY A 58 -7.91 -6.86 17.32
N THR A 59 -8.71 -6.62 16.30
CA THR A 59 -10.11 -7.05 16.25
C THR A 59 -10.61 -7.53 14.90
N ALA A 60 -9.81 -7.87 13.90
CA ALA A 60 -10.38 -8.58 12.75
C ALA A 60 -10.17 -8.02 11.34
N ASN A 61 -9.42 -6.97 11.14
CA ASN A 61 -9.12 -6.51 9.78
C ASN A 61 -7.62 -6.66 9.50
N PRO A 62 -7.18 -7.78 8.95
CA PRO A 62 -5.78 -7.94 8.58
C PRO A 62 -5.41 -6.98 7.45
N LEU A 63 -4.24 -6.37 7.55
CA LEU A 63 -3.58 -5.65 6.48
C LEU A 63 -2.56 -6.59 5.86
N TYR A 64 -2.63 -6.78 4.55
CA TYR A 64 -1.70 -7.57 3.79
C TYR A 64 -0.76 -6.67 3.02
N ASP A 65 0.47 -7.08 2.93
CA ASP A 65 1.47 -6.43 2.10
C ASP A 65 1.84 -7.38 0.96
N THR A 66 1.61 -6.95 -0.27
CA THR A 66 1.93 -7.72 -1.48
C THR A 66 2.69 -6.83 -2.43
N MET A 67 3.88 -7.28 -2.82
CA MET A 67 4.78 -6.58 -3.72
C MET A 67 4.70 -7.11 -5.14
N TYR A 68 4.79 -6.19 -6.09
CA TYR A 68 4.98 -6.45 -7.51
C TYR A 68 6.18 -5.62 -8.03
N SER A 69 6.54 -5.78 -9.29
CA SER A 69 7.74 -5.15 -9.86
C SER A 69 7.76 -3.61 -9.78
N ASP A 70 6.61 -2.97 -9.74
CA ASP A 70 6.45 -1.51 -9.78
C ASP A 70 5.41 -0.98 -8.80
N LYS A 71 4.83 -1.85 -7.97
CA LYS A 71 3.74 -1.51 -7.07
C LYS A 71 3.69 -2.43 -5.85
N PHE A 72 3.14 -1.92 -4.79
CA PHE A 72 2.79 -2.70 -3.62
C PHE A 72 1.39 -2.33 -3.14
N TYR A 73 0.80 -3.22 -2.36
CA TYR A 73 -0.57 -3.13 -1.91
C TYR A 73 -0.60 -3.18 -0.40
N TRP A 74 -1.34 -2.27 0.19
CA TRP A 74 -1.87 -2.45 1.53
C TRP A 74 -3.31 -2.97 1.39
N VAL A 75 -3.54 -4.22 1.70
CA VAL A 75 -4.83 -4.89 1.50
C VAL A 75 -5.52 -5.06 2.84
N LYS A 76 -6.73 -4.58 2.96
CA LYS A 76 -7.56 -4.76 4.13
C LYS A 76 -8.28 -6.11 4.08
N GLY A 77 -8.13 -6.90 5.14
CA GLY A 77 -8.66 -8.25 5.19
C GLY A 77 -10.17 -8.36 5.30
N GLY A 78 -10.63 -9.58 5.08
CA GLY A 78 -12.02 -9.99 5.10
C GLY A 78 -12.62 -10.15 3.71
N ASN A 79 -12.39 -9.25 2.77
CA ASN A 79 -12.95 -9.30 1.42
C ASN A 79 -11.91 -9.18 0.31
N GLY A 80 -10.61 -9.21 0.62
CA GLY A 80 -9.54 -9.16 -0.38
C GLY A 80 -9.38 -7.82 -1.13
N TYR A 81 -10.07 -6.76 -0.69
CA TYR A 81 -9.96 -5.46 -1.34
C TYR A 81 -8.71 -4.72 -0.90
N PRO A 82 -7.93 -4.13 -1.83
CA PRO A 82 -6.85 -3.26 -1.44
C PRO A 82 -7.41 -2.05 -0.70
N TRP A 83 -6.75 -1.68 0.39
CA TRP A 83 -7.00 -0.41 1.05
C TRP A 83 -6.32 0.70 0.24
N ASP A 84 -5.02 0.55 0.02
CA ASP A 84 -4.23 1.43 -0.84
C ASP A 84 -3.38 0.60 -1.79
N ILE A 85 -3.24 1.08 -3.02
CA ILE A 85 -2.25 0.59 -3.98
C ILE A 85 -1.30 1.74 -4.27
N GLN A 86 -0.02 1.51 -4.02
CA GLN A 86 1.06 2.43 -4.32
C GLN A 86 1.86 1.94 -5.52
N LEU A 87 2.20 2.87 -6.39
CA LEU A 87 3.22 2.68 -7.41
C LEU A 87 4.55 3.23 -6.91
N TYR A 88 5.66 2.76 -7.42
CA TYR A 88 6.97 3.32 -7.11
C TYR A 88 7.91 3.28 -8.30
N ASP A 89 8.81 4.25 -8.32
CA ASP A 89 9.96 4.28 -9.21
C ASP A 89 11.23 4.63 -8.41
N ASN A 90 12.28 5.03 -9.09
CA ASN A 90 13.54 5.41 -8.43
C ASN A 90 13.47 6.77 -7.72
N ASN A 91 12.46 7.59 -7.97
CA ASN A 91 12.34 8.95 -7.46
C ASN A 91 11.29 9.07 -6.36
N PHE A 92 10.14 8.40 -6.54
CA PHE A 92 8.98 8.60 -5.67
C PHE A 92 8.23 7.28 -5.40
N ILE A 93 7.41 7.33 -4.35
CA ILE A 93 6.32 6.42 -4.09
C ILE A 93 5.04 7.22 -4.27
N TYR A 94 4.10 6.69 -5.05
CA TYR A 94 2.87 7.37 -5.46
C TYR A 94 1.66 6.66 -4.88
N LEU A 95 0.70 7.43 -4.39
CA LEU A 95 -0.63 6.93 -4.12
C LEU A 95 -1.39 6.82 -5.44
N TRP A 96 -1.80 5.63 -5.81
CA TRP A 96 -2.48 5.39 -7.07
C TRP A 96 -3.96 5.11 -6.90
N ILE A 97 -4.31 4.18 -6.02
CA ILE A 97 -5.68 3.82 -5.71
C ILE A 97 -5.82 3.76 -4.20
N THR A 98 -6.93 4.29 -3.70
CA THR A 98 -7.28 4.21 -2.27
C THR A 98 -8.76 3.89 -2.10
N GLU A 99 -9.12 3.21 -1.03
CA GLU A 99 -10.52 3.01 -0.67
C GLU A 99 -11.18 4.36 -0.39
N TYR A 100 -12.32 4.63 -1.02
CA TYR A 100 -13.06 5.88 -0.85
C TYR A 100 -14.23 5.75 0.12
N SER A 101 -14.94 4.65 0.05
CA SER A 101 -16.10 4.39 0.92
C SER A 101 -16.13 2.96 1.41
N TRP A 102 -16.45 2.81 2.68
CA TRP A 102 -16.61 1.53 3.39
C TRP A 102 -18.03 0.95 3.24
N GLY A 103 -18.94 1.73 2.65
CA GLY A 103 -20.33 1.33 2.44
C GLY A 103 -20.48 0.24 1.37
N ASP A 104 -21.73 -0.18 1.19
CA ASP A 104 -22.13 -1.02 0.06
C ASP A 104 -22.96 -0.15 -0.90
N PRO A 105 -22.53 0.03 -2.17
CA PRO A 105 -21.34 -0.55 -2.78
C PRO A 105 -20.04 0.12 -2.31
N LYS A 106 -18.98 -0.66 -2.22
CA LYS A 106 -17.63 -0.14 -2.00
C LYS A 106 -17.22 0.72 -3.18
N SER A 107 -16.51 1.80 -2.89
CA SER A 107 -15.98 2.67 -3.92
C SER A 107 -14.50 2.94 -3.72
N TYR A 108 -13.82 3.20 -4.82
CA TYR A 108 -12.38 3.44 -4.88
C TYR A 108 -12.10 4.77 -5.56
N LYS A 109 -11.13 5.46 -5.04
CA LYS A 109 -10.53 6.63 -5.66
C LYS A 109 -9.28 6.18 -6.40
N LYS A 110 -9.21 6.46 -7.70
CA LYS A 110 -8.02 6.25 -8.53
C LYS A 110 -7.53 7.58 -9.05
N PHE A 111 -6.29 7.93 -8.73
CA PHE A 111 -5.68 9.17 -9.21
C PHE A 111 -5.41 9.08 -10.70
N SER A 112 -5.74 10.15 -11.42
CA SER A 112 -5.57 10.27 -12.87
C SER A 112 -4.08 10.32 -13.21
N GLY A 113 -3.66 9.49 -14.17
CA GLY A 113 -2.24 9.30 -14.45
C GLY A 113 -1.54 8.54 -13.32
N ASN A 114 -0.82 7.50 -13.67
CA ASN A 114 -0.27 6.56 -12.67
C ASN A 114 0.70 7.21 -11.67
N TYR A 115 1.32 8.35 -12.02
CA TYR A 115 2.40 8.98 -11.25
C TYR A 115 2.10 10.46 -10.89
N ASN A 116 0.83 10.82 -10.75
CA ASN A 116 0.42 12.21 -10.50
C ASN A 116 0.23 12.54 -9.02
N MET A 117 0.22 11.54 -8.14
CA MET A 117 0.04 11.74 -6.70
C MET A 117 1.24 11.19 -5.92
N PRO A 118 2.41 11.86 -5.95
CA PRO A 118 3.57 11.43 -5.17
C PRO A 118 3.26 11.55 -3.68
N LEU A 119 3.30 10.41 -2.97
CA LEU A 119 3.09 10.35 -1.53
C LEU A 119 4.38 10.70 -0.77
N THR A 120 5.51 10.19 -1.24
CA THR A 120 6.83 10.50 -0.66
C THR A 120 7.93 10.35 -1.72
N ALA A 121 9.04 11.07 -1.53
CA ALA A 121 10.26 10.78 -2.28
C ALA A 121 10.74 9.36 -1.93
N ARG A 122 11.31 8.64 -2.90
CA ARG A 122 11.90 7.32 -2.66
C ARG A 122 13.02 7.40 -1.63
N CYS A 123 13.91 8.38 -1.78
CA CYS A 123 14.90 8.75 -0.78
C CYS A 123 14.40 9.97 0.00
N ALA A 124 13.84 9.76 1.16
CA ALA A 124 13.29 10.83 1.98
C ALA A 124 14.21 11.15 3.18
N LYS A 125 14.38 12.45 3.44
CA LYS A 125 15.05 12.94 4.64
C LYS A 125 14.06 12.97 5.79
N GLY A 126 14.43 12.37 6.91
CA GLY A 126 13.73 12.55 8.18
C GLY A 126 14.02 13.91 8.80
N GLY A 127 13.45 14.16 9.97
CA GLY A 127 13.62 15.38 10.74
C GLY A 127 12.30 16.02 11.13
N PHE A 128 12.38 17.26 11.68
CA PHE A 128 11.21 18.06 12.08
C PHE A 128 11.42 19.52 11.61
N PRO A 129 11.02 19.89 10.37
CA PRO A 129 10.42 19.05 9.32
C PRO A 129 11.45 18.23 8.54
N GLY A 130 11.01 17.11 7.97
CA GLY A 130 11.78 16.32 7.00
C GLY A 130 11.45 16.69 5.55
N SER A 131 11.56 15.72 4.65
CA SER A 131 11.22 15.91 3.24
C SER A 131 9.76 16.31 3.07
N THR A 132 9.51 17.31 2.21
CA THR A 132 8.17 17.81 1.90
C THR A 132 7.95 17.79 0.39
N ILE A 133 6.78 17.37 -0.04
CA ILE A 133 6.32 17.38 -1.43
C ILE A 133 5.02 18.17 -1.48
N THR A 134 4.95 19.17 -2.35
CA THR A 134 3.70 19.84 -2.71
C THR A 134 3.15 19.22 -3.98
N VAL A 135 1.88 18.85 -3.95
CA VAL A 135 1.17 18.27 -5.09
C VAL A 135 0.18 19.30 -5.58
N PRO A 136 0.32 19.79 -6.84
CA PRO A 136 -0.63 20.72 -7.42
C PRO A 136 -1.99 20.06 -7.62
N ASP A 137 -2.96 20.81 -8.11
CA ASP A 137 -4.26 20.28 -8.46
C ASP A 137 -4.11 19.05 -9.37
N THR A 138 -4.71 17.96 -8.97
CA THR A 138 -4.78 16.71 -9.74
C THR A 138 -6.20 16.20 -9.75
N SER A 139 -6.51 15.33 -10.69
CA SER A 139 -7.84 14.71 -10.78
C SER A 139 -7.80 13.28 -10.31
N TYR A 140 -8.94 12.79 -9.92
CA TYR A 140 -9.15 11.38 -9.60
C TYR A 140 -10.56 10.95 -10.03
N ASP A 141 -10.71 9.66 -10.25
CA ASP A 141 -12.00 9.06 -10.52
C ASP A 141 -12.44 8.23 -9.32
N ILE A 142 -13.71 8.38 -8.94
CA ILE A 142 -14.35 7.49 -7.97
C ILE A 142 -15.05 6.39 -8.74
N TYR A 143 -14.63 5.16 -8.53
CA TYR A 143 -15.20 3.95 -9.11
C TYR A 143 -16.14 3.29 -8.11
N THR A 144 -17.40 3.12 -8.50
CA THR A 144 -18.41 2.30 -7.78
C THR A 144 -18.54 0.91 -8.38
N SER A 145 -18.01 0.70 -9.58
CA SER A 145 -17.83 -0.56 -10.28
C SER A 145 -16.76 -0.39 -11.35
N CYS A 146 -16.26 -1.46 -11.95
CA CYS A 146 -15.23 -1.40 -12.99
C CYS A 146 -15.62 -0.57 -14.23
N SER A 147 -16.92 -0.41 -14.48
CA SER A 147 -17.45 0.31 -15.63
C SER A 147 -18.12 1.65 -15.29
N ASN A 148 -18.16 2.02 -14.02
CA ASN A 148 -18.86 3.22 -13.58
C ASN A 148 -17.97 4.08 -12.68
N SER A 149 -17.56 5.23 -13.19
CA SER A 149 -16.75 6.19 -12.47
C SER A 149 -17.28 7.61 -12.61
N THR A 150 -16.94 8.44 -11.65
CA THR A 150 -17.20 9.88 -11.65
C THR A 150 -15.90 10.61 -11.40
N SER A 151 -15.55 11.53 -12.29
CA SER A 151 -14.33 12.35 -12.17
C SER A 151 -14.51 13.48 -11.17
N HIS A 152 -13.47 13.73 -10.40
CA HIS A 152 -13.38 14.78 -9.40
C HIS A 152 -12.00 15.43 -9.45
N ASP A 153 -11.95 16.69 -9.04
CA ASP A 153 -10.68 17.38 -8.84
C ASP A 153 -10.24 17.23 -7.37
N LEU A 154 -9.01 16.81 -7.17
CA LEU A 154 -8.33 16.94 -5.89
C LEU A 154 -7.72 18.35 -5.87
N LYS A 155 -8.08 19.12 -4.86
CA LYS A 155 -7.33 20.33 -4.54
C LYS A 155 -5.91 19.94 -4.13
N GLN A 156 -5.07 20.94 -4.00
CA GLN A 156 -3.67 20.75 -3.62
C GLN A 156 -3.48 19.82 -2.42
N ALA A 157 -2.35 19.13 -2.40
CA ALA A 157 -1.94 18.32 -1.27
C ALA A 157 -0.51 18.64 -0.85
N VAL A 158 -0.20 18.38 0.42
CA VAL A 158 1.15 18.49 0.99
C VAL A 158 1.48 17.20 1.71
N ASN A 159 2.54 16.56 1.26
CA ASN A 159 3.04 15.34 1.86
C ASN A 159 4.35 15.61 2.55
N GLN A 160 4.53 15.09 3.73
CA GLN A 160 5.70 15.34 4.55
C GLN A 160 6.16 14.06 5.25
N VAL A 161 7.45 13.80 5.19
CA VAL A 161 8.09 12.78 6.01
C VAL A 161 8.67 13.43 7.25
N TRP A 162 8.48 12.85 8.42
CA TRP A 162 9.07 13.30 9.66
C TRP A 162 9.47 12.15 10.58
N GLY A 163 10.30 12.43 11.58
CA GLY A 163 10.95 11.40 12.39
C GLY A 163 12.39 11.12 11.88
N PRO A 164 12.98 9.97 12.24
CA PRO A 164 12.38 8.95 13.09
C PRO A 164 12.29 9.39 14.56
N TYR A 165 11.29 8.86 15.25
CA TYR A 165 11.21 8.91 16.70
C TYR A 165 10.83 7.52 17.23
N ASN A 166 11.13 7.26 18.48
CA ASN A 166 10.89 5.94 19.04
C ASN A 166 9.43 5.78 19.43
N LEU A 167 8.77 4.72 18.93
CA LEU A 167 7.40 4.41 19.20
C LEU A 167 7.26 2.95 19.68
N SER A 168 6.38 2.73 20.66
CA SER A 168 6.03 1.41 21.16
C SER A 168 4.54 1.18 20.95
N LEU A 169 4.19 0.25 20.07
CA LEU A 169 2.80 -0.09 19.73
C LEU A 169 2.37 -1.45 20.32
N GLY A 170 3.30 -2.18 20.95
CA GLY A 170 3.02 -3.49 21.54
C GLY A 170 2.89 -4.61 20.51
N GLY A 171 2.34 -5.75 20.93
CA GLY A 171 2.20 -6.93 20.08
C GLY A 171 3.57 -7.50 19.65
N VAL A 172 3.71 -7.79 18.37
CA VAL A 172 4.95 -8.31 17.77
C VAL A 172 5.96 -7.21 17.44
N LEU A 173 5.57 -5.94 17.53
CA LEU A 173 6.42 -4.83 17.17
C LEU A 173 7.47 -4.56 18.27
N PRO A 174 8.69 -4.18 17.90
CA PRO A 174 9.74 -3.86 18.86
C PRO A 174 9.33 -2.70 19.78
N LYS A 175 9.77 -2.75 21.03
CA LYS A 175 9.66 -1.61 21.93
C LYS A 175 10.64 -0.53 21.50
N ASN A 176 10.20 0.73 21.59
CA ASN A 176 11.03 1.91 21.25
C ASN A 176 11.65 1.81 19.85
N ALA A 177 10.89 1.31 18.88
CA ALA A 177 11.38 1.18 17.51
C ALA A 177 11.39 2.55 16.81
N PRO A 178 12.46 2.86 16.05
CA PRO A 178 12.48 4.03 15.18
C PRO A 178 11.27 3.98 14.23
N THR A 179 10.54 5.09 14.16
CA THR A 179 9.31 5.21 13.39
C THR A 179 9.35 6.48 12.57
N LEU A 180 9.25 6.34 11.26
CA LEU A 180 9.01 7.46 10.34
C LEU A 180 7.49 7.63 10.19
N VAL A 181 7.07 8.85 9.89
CA VAL A 181 5.69 9.16 9.57
C VAL A 181 5.64 9.84 8.22
N VAL A 182 4.79 9.33 7.33
CA VAL A 182 4.37 10.04 6.14
C VAL A 182 3.03 10.69 6.46
N SER A 183 3.00 12.01 6.44
CA SER A 183 1.79 12.80 6.60
C SER A 183 1.28 13.21 5.22
N TYR A 184 0.08 12.84 4.89
CA TYR A 184 -0.65 13.20 3.68
C TYR A 184 -1.76 14.18 4.04
N ARG A 185 -1.57 15.45 3.70
CA ARG A 185 -2.57 16.50 3.87
C ARG A 185 -3.19 16.83 2.53
N TYR A 186 -4.50 16.87 2.43
CA TYR A 186 -5.23 17.07 1.17
C TYR A 186 -6.42 18.01 1.34
N ASN A 187 -7.02 18.39 0.21
CA ASN A 187 -8.01 19.46 0.17
C ASN A 187 -7.45 20.79 0.70
N CYS A 188 -6.21 21.07 0.34
CA CYS A 188 -5.52 22.27 0.77
C CYS A 188 -5.98 23.51 0.00
N ASP A 189 -5.81 24.69 0.61
CA ASP A 189 -5.90 25.96 -0.07
C ASP A 189 -4.68 26.19 -0.99
N SER A 190 -4.72 27.25 -1.80
CA SER A 190 -3.65 27.58 -2.75
C SER A 190 -2.30 27.90 -2.09
N SER A 191 -2.27 28.16 -0.80
CA SER A 191 -1.06 28.39 -0.03
C SER A 191 -0.47 27.12 0.58
N TYR A 192 -1.17 25.97 0.47
CA TYR A 192 -0.84 24.69 1.10
C TYR A 192 -0.81 24.73 2.65
N ASN A 193 -1.35 25.75 3.26
CA ASN A 193 -1.32 25.91 4.71
C ASN A 193 -2.55 25.30 5.40
N ASN A 194 -3.73 25.45 4.81
CA ASN A 194 -4.97 24.95 5.37
C ASN A 194 -5.46 23.78 4.50
N CYS A 195 -5.35 22.58 5.03
CA CYS A 195 -5.83 21.36 4.37
C CYS A 195 -7.01 20.81 5.18
N GLY A 196 -8.10 20.42 4.50
CA GLY A 196 -9.31 19.94 5.17
C GLY A 196 -9.11 18.64 5.90
N ASP A 197 -8.24 17.78 5.37
CA ASP A 197 -8.00 16.45 5.90
C ASP A 197 -6.51 16.13 5.98
N LYS A 198 -6.17 15.20 6.86
CA LYS A 198 -4.82 14.69 7.05
C LYS A 198 -4.85 13.21 7.39
N GLU A 199 -3.99 12.45 6.74
CA GLU A 199 -3.69 11.08 7.12
C GLU A 199 -2.22 10.96 7.53
N GLU A 200 -1.96 10.11 8.51
CA GLU A 200 -0.61 9.82 8.97
C GLU A 200 -0.36 8.31 8.93
N TYR A 201 0.66 7.94 8.18
CA TYR A 201 1.14 6.57 8.02
C TYR A 201 2.40 6.41 8.84
N TYR A 202 2.34 5.65 9.92
CA TYR A 202 3.46 5.36 10.83
C TYR A 202 4.16 4.11 10.36
N LEU A 203 5.43 4.24 10.05
CA LEU A 203 6.22 3.24 9.38
C LEU A 203 7.38 2.79 10.25
N GLN A 204 7.55 1.49 10.42
CA GLN A 204 8.73 0.91 11.08
C GLN A 204 9.47 0.03 10.10
N GLN A 205 10.78 0.23 10.00
CA GLN A 205 11.64 -0.60 9.16
C GLN A 205 11.39 -2.07 9.46
N ARG A 206 11.36 -2.93 8.45
CA ARG A 206 11.00 -4.33 8.49
C ARG A 206 9.50 -4.63 8.59
N TYR A 207 8.71 -3.78 9.24
CA TYR A 207 7.29 -4.03 9.51
C TYR A 207 6.34 -3.22 8.62
N GLY A 208 6.86 -2.30 7.82
CA GLY A 208 6.01 -1.48 6.96
C GLY A 208 5.06 -0.58 7.76
N LEU A 209 3.82 -0.51 7.34
CA LEU A 209 2.78 0.28 8.00
C LEU A 209 2.34 -0.36 9.32
N VAL A 210 2.62 0.31 10.43
CA VAL A 210 2.30 -0.17 11.78
C VAL A 210 1.20 0.61 12.48
N GLN A 211 0.89 1.83 12.01
CA GLN A 211 -0.25 2.62 12.48
C GLN A 211 -0.70 3.58 11.39
N TRP A 212 -1.98 3.79 11.30
CA TRP A 212 -2.61 4.82 10.47
C TRP A 212 -3.58 5.64 11.30
N ILE A 213 -3.61 6.96 11.05
CA ILE A 213 -4.52 7.88 11.72
C ILE A 213 -5.09 8.85 10.68
N HIS A 214 -6.40 9.04 10.70
CA HIS A 214 -7.11 10.05 9.92
C HIS A 214 -7.59 11.19 10.82
N TYR A 215 -7.43 12.40 10.31
CA TYR A 215 -7.83 13.63 10.97
C TYR A 215 -8.63 14.51 10.01
N THR A 216 -9.55 15.29 10.56
CA THR A 216 -10.26 16.35 9.84
C THR A 216 -9.98 17.69 10.52
N LEU A 217 -9.84 18.76 9.74
CA LEU A 217 -9.64 20.11 10.25
C LEU A 217 -10.95 20.65 10.82
N VAL A 218 -10.98 20.89 12.11
CA VAL A 218 -12.13 21.45 12.83
C VAL A 218 -11.67 22.69 13.62
N ASN A 219 -12.24 23.85 13.35
CA ASN A 219 -11.91 25.10 14.04
C ASN A 219 -10.40 25.43 14.07
N GLY A 220 -9.66 25.11 12.99
CA GLY A 220 -8.22 25.38 12.88
C GLY A 220 -7.31 24.34 13.56
N SER A 221 -7.85 23.27 14.09
CA SER A 221 -7.11 22.14 14.67
C SER A 221 -7.48 20.83 13.99
N TYR A 222 -6.54 19.89 13.92
CA TYR A 222 -6.79 18.56 13.39
C TYR A 222 -7.34 17.65 14.49
N ASP A 223 -8.62 17.29 14.35
CA ASP A 223 -9.28 16.34 15.24
C ASP A 223 -9.16 14.93 14.68
N GLN A 224 -8.66 13.99 15.50
CA GLN A 224 -8.54 12.58 15.12
C GLN A 224 -9.92 11.96 14.94
N GLN A 225 -10.18 11.43 13.76
CA GLN A 225 -11.42 10.75 13.40
C GLN A 225 -11.29 9.23 13.54
N GLN A 226 -10.19 8.68 13.06
CA GLN A 226 -9.95 7.24 13.04
C GLN A 226 -8.49 6.93 13.37
N LYS A 227 -8.27 5.75 13.96
CA LYS A 227 -6.94 5.21 14.23
C LYS A 227 -6.96 3.69 14.09
N SER A 228 -5.96 3.17 13.40
CA SER A 228 -5.70 1.73 13.30
C SER A 228 -4.26 1.44 13.70
N VAL A 229 -4.06 0.37 14.47
CA VAL A 229 -2.73 -0.11 14.89
C VAL A 229 -2.54 -1.54 14.41
N PHE A 230 -1.47 -1.79 13.67
CA PHE A 230 -1.15 -3.06 13.03
C PHE A 230 0.02 -3.70 13.77
N ASN A 231 -0.23 -4.25 14.93
CA ASN A 231 0.79 -4.77 15.85
C ASN A 231 0.77 -6.29 16.05
N THR A 232 0.09 -6.99 15.15
CA THR A 232 0.05 -8.45 15.13
C THR A 232 0.35 -8.94 13.71
N LEU A 233 1.18 -9.97 13.58
CA LEU A 233 1.47 -10.64 12.32
C LEU A 233 0.88 -12.04 12.36
N LYS A 234 0.29 -12.48 11.25
CA LYS A 234 -0.21 -13.83 11.05
C LYS A 234 0.26 -14.32 9.68
N SER A 235 0.68 -15.57 9.58
CA SER A 235 1.01 -16.16 8.28
C SER A 235 -0.23 -16.24 7.40
N GLY A 236 -0.08 -15.94 6.14
CA GLY A 236 -1.12 -15.97 5.13
C GLY A 236 -1.00 -14.79 4.17
N THR A 237 -1.31 -15.03 2.91
CA THR A 237 -1.39 -14.01 1.86
C THR A 237 -2.83 -13.92 1.39
N ALA A 238 -3.34 -12.70 1.23
CA ALA A 238 -4.50 -12.47 0.37
C ALA A 238 -3.98 -11.94 -0.97
N ALA A 239 -4.40 -12.55 -2.05
CA ALA A 239 -4.31 -11.88 -3.33
C ALA A 239 -5.36 -10.75 -3.32
N PRO A 240 -5.02 -9.54 -3.72
CA PRO A 240 -6.03 -8.49 -3.87
C PRO A 240 -7.01 -8.94 -4.95
N ASP A 241 -8.27 -9.10 -4.58
CA ASP A 241 -9.35 -9.34 -5.53
C ASP A 241 -9.75 -8.00 -6.18
N PHE A 242 -8.81 -7.44 -6.93
CA PHE A 242 -8.99 -6.16 -7.57
C PHE A 242 -9.10 -6.36 -9.06
N GLN A 243 -10.32 -6.60 -9.52
CA GLN A 243 -10.61 -6.94 -10.91
C GLN A 243 -10.61 -5.74 -11.86
N CYS A 244 -10.52 -4.50 -11.35
CA CYS A 244 -10.74 -3.32 -12.17
C CYS A 244 -9.46 -2.62 -12.69
N PHE A 245 -8.27 -2.94 -12.19
CA PHE A 245 -7.04 -2.20 -12.50
C PHE A 245 -5.81 -3.10 -12.58
#